data_aaae0e398a4f3d48e2e9c2cfe92fb87d
#
_entry.id   aaae0e398a4f3d48e2e9c2cfe92fb87d
#
_cell.length_a   1.000
_cell.length_b   1.000
_cell.length_c   1.000
_cell.angle_alpha   90.00
_cell.angle_beta   90.00
_cell.angle_gamma   90.00
#
_symmetry.space_group_name_H-M   'P 1'
#
loop_
_entity.id
_entity.type
_entity.pdbx_description
1 polymer ?
#
loop_
_entity_poly.entity_id
_entity_poly.type
_entity_poly.pdbx_seq_one_letter_code
_entity_poly.pdbx_strand_id
1 'polypeptide(L)'
;MRRLWGAISLEARCLAWGSLSSLEERHPCVRCLTFVQIVNERVGQSIKRSSSQQVAAAILHMRYTFRKEMNEREAEWFGEVSNMIPYERQERIVECLQKSGLARISELQGELPGVSISTLRRDLKELEALGKVEHLSGGAVKLVSAVHEVSISTRSGLHGSEKDQIAQVALRLVEDGDTLYLDSGSTCTALLRLLLDRDVTIYTTDASACLIKSEMRAQLIVVGGEFNYVNSSFCGSMTESILRELYFDKAFIGVNAIDEDRGIMTPSYVEAAKKRIVRENSNKAYVLCDSSKFHQFSNVRAFGFDGVAIIAESYDEKIAQCARLITPEV
;
A
#
# COMPACT_ATOMS: atom_id res chain seq x y z
N MET A 1 -19.45 15.76 -27.71
CA MET A 1 -19.02 14.36 -27.56
C MET A 1 -20.05 13.30 -28.02
N ARG A 2 -21.31 13.27 -27.58
CA ARG A 2 -22.28 12.19 -27.96
C ARG A 2 -22.59 12.08 -29.48
N ARG A 3 -22.53 13.17 -30.30
CA ARG A 3 -22.78 13.11 -31.74
C ARG A 3 -21.58 12.65 -32.60
N LEU A 4 -20.35 12.73 -32.09
CA LEU A 4 -19.13 12.27 -32.78
C LEU A 4 -18.90 10.76 -32.59
N TRP A 5 -19.35 10.17 -31.48
CA TRP A 5 -19.28 8.72 -31.22
C TRP A 5 -20.15 7.90 -32.17
N GLY A 6 -21.16 8.49 -32.78
CA GLY A 6 -22.05 7.82 -33.74
C GLY A 6 -21.41 7.48 -35.09
N ALA A 7 -20.34 8.17 -35.48
CA ALA A 7 -19.69 8.01 -36.78
C ALA A 7 -18.47 7.07 -36.80
N ILE A 8 -18.08 6.53 -35.65
CA ILE A 8 -16.93 5.63 -35.51
C ILE A 8 -17.44 4.18 -35.50
N SER A 9 -16.82 3.31 -36.29
CA SER A 9 -17.20 1.89 -36.36
C SER A 9 -17.07 1.19 -35.00
N LEU A 10 -17.90 0.17 -34.77
CA LEU A 10 -17.93 -0.59 -33.54
C LEU A 10 -16.55 -1.19 -33.19
N GLU A 11 -15.78 -1.59 -34.20
CA GLU A 11 -14.42 -2.12 -34.06
C GLU A 11 -13.42 -1.09 -33.50
N ALA A 12 -13.51 0.16 -33.96
CA ALA A 12 -12.64 1.23 -33.46
C ALA A 12 -12.97 1.62 -32.01
N ARG A 13 -14.23 1.47 -31.59
CA ARG A 13 -14.68 1.66 -30.20
C ARG A 13 -14.17 0.56 -29.27
N CYS A 14 -14.27 -0.70 -29.71
CA CYS A 14 -13.79 -1.87 -28.93
C CYS A 14 -12.27 -1.86 -28.75
N LEU A 15 -11.52 -1.45 -29.78
CA LEU A 15 -10.05 -1.35 -29.72
C LEU A 15 -9.57 -0.22 -28.80
N ALA A 16 -10.30 0.90 -28.72
CA ALA A 16 -9.99 1.99 -27.79
C ALA A 16 -10.33 1.59 -26.32
N TRP A 17 -11.42 0.84 -26.12
CA TRP A 17 -11.86 0.43 -24.78
C TRP A 17 -10.96 -0.69 -24.18
N GLY A 18 -10.58 -1.67 -24.97
CA GLY A 18 -9.70 -2.77 -24.54
C GLY A 18 -8.27 -2.33 -24.17
N SER A 19 -7.82 -1.17 -24.71
CA SER A 19 -6.51 -0.60 -24.35
C SER A 19 -6.56 0.30 -23.10
N LEU A 20 -7.74 0.77 -22.70
CA LEU A 20 -7.93 1.59 -21.49
C LEU A 20 -7.95 0.73 -20.22
N SER A 21 -8.53 -0.48 -20.26
CA SER A 21 -8.60 -1.37 -19.10
C SER A 21 -7.25 -1.89 -18.62
N SER A 22 -6.24 -1.98 -19.50
CA SER A 22 -4.88 -2.40 -19.14
C SER A 22 -3.97 -1.26 -18.63
N LEU A 23 -4.47 -0.03 -18.60
CA LEU A 23 -3.72 1.17 -18.21
C LEU A 23 -4.15 1.73 -16.84
N GLU A 24 -5.12 1.10 -16.17
CA GLU A 24 -5.67 1.61 -14.90
C GLU A 24 -4.69 1.67 -13.74
N GLU A 25 -3.56 0.94 -13.82
CA GLU A 25 -2.57 0.84 -12.73
C GLU A 25 -1.36 1.78 -12.86
N ARG A 26 -1.26 2.62 -13.91
CA ARG A 26 -0.08 3.48 -14.12
C ARG A 26 -0.40 4.96 -13.89
N HIS A 27 0.65 5.69 -13.47
CA HIS A 27 0.61 7.15 -13.25
C HIS A 27 -0.03 7.90 -14.43
N PRO A 28 -0.85 8.95 -14.21
CA PRO A 28 -1.59 9.68 -15.26
C PRO A 28 -0.73 10.12 -16.44
N CYS A 29 0.51 10.57 -16.19
CA CYS A 29 1.44 11.02 -17.24
C CYS A 29 1.95 9.87 -18.13
N VAL A 30 2.24 8.71 -17.56
CA VAL A 30 2.68 7.50 -18.31
C VAL A 30 1.52 6.92 -19.10
N ARG A 31 0.28 6.96 -18.55
CA ARG A 31 -0.94 6.56 -19.27
C ARG A 31 -1.17 7.40 -20.54
N CYS A 32 -0.93 8.70 -20.44
CA CYS A 32 -1.12 9.63 -21.55
C CYS A 32 -0.09 9.42 -22.67
N LEU A 33 1.19 9.26 -22.34
CA LEU A 33 2.26 9.02 -23.32
C LEU A 33 2.07 7.67 -24.03
N THR A 34 1.75 6.62 -23.30
CA THR A 34 1.52 5.27 -23.85
C THR A 34 0.25 5.25 -24.72
N PHE A 35 -0.81 5.93 -24.29
CA PHE A 35 -2.06 6.07 -25.07
C PHE A 35 -1.84 6.83 -26.36
N VAL A 36 -1.12 7.96 -26.33
CA VAL A 36 -0.76 8.74 -27.54
C VAL A 36 0.07 7.89 -28.50
N GLN A 37 0.99 7.10 -28.02
CA GLN A 37 1.85 6.23 -28.82
C GLN A 37 1.04 5.11 -29.49
N ILE A 38 0.17 4.44 -28.74
CA ILE A 38 -0.73 3.38 -29.26
C ILE A 38 -1.72 3.94 -30.28
N VAL A 39 -2.30 5.11 -30.01
CA VAL A 39 -3.21 5.79 -30.94
C VAL A 39 -2.47 6.21 -32.21
N ASN A 40 -1.24 6.72 -32.11
CA ASN A 40 -0.43 7.11 -33.25
C ASN A 40 -0.07 5.92 -34.15
N GLU A 41 0.31 4.77 -33.59
CA GLU A 41 0.68 3.58 -34.35
C GLU A 41 -0.53 2.92 -35.03
N ARG A 42 -1.62 2.72 -34.31
CA ARG A 42 -2.81 2.02 -34.81
C ARG A 42 -3.68 2.89 -35.73
N VAL A 43 -3.79 4.18 -35.44
CA VAL A 43 -4.48 5.16 -36.30
C VAL A 43 -3.67 5.40 -37.58
N GLY A 44 -2.34 5.43 -37.51
CA GLY A 44 -1.47 5.52 -38.68
C GLY A 44 -1.65 4.34 -39.64
N GLN A 45 -1.88 3.14 -39.11
CA GLN A 45 -2.17 1.92 -39.91
C GLN A 45 -3.61 1.96 -40.50
N SER A 46 -4.59 2.52 -39.79
CA SER A 46 -5.98 2.65 -40.28
C SER A 46 -6.14 3.73 -41.35
N ILE A 47 -5.39 4.84 -41.26
CA ILE A 47 -5.36 5.88 -42.29
C ILE A 47 -4.81 5.35 -43.62
N LYS A 48 -3.82 4.45 -43.58
CA LYS A 48 -3.26 3.80 -44.80
C LYS A 48 -4.24 2.83 -45.47
N ARG A 49 -5.31 2.43 -44.79
CA ARG A 49 -6.32 1.48 -45.29
C ARG A 49 -7.65 2.14 -45.71
N SER A 50 -7.88 3.43 -45.37
CA SER A 50 -9.12 4.12 -45.65
C SER A 50 -8.92 5.17 -46.74
N SER A 51 -9.72 5.10 -47.79
CA SER A 51 -9.76 6.08 -48.90
C SER A 51 -10.63 7.32 -48.63
N SER A 52 -11.20 7.47 -47.42
CA SER A 52 -12.14 8.54 -47.07
C SER A 52 -11.44 9.73 -46.42
N GLN A 53 -11.42 10.88 -47.11
CA GLN A 53 -10.91 12.14 -46.59
C GLN A 53 -11.61 12.62 -45.31
N GLN A 54 -12.86 12.26 -45.12
CA GLN A 54 -13.64 12.63 -43.92
C GLN A 54 -13.13 11.90 -42.64
N VAL A 55 -12.71 10.65 -42.75
CA VAL A 55 -12.13 9.87 -41.64
C VAL A 55 -10.76 10.45 -41.24
N ALA A 56 -9.94 10.82 -42.22
CA ALA A 56 -8.64 11.45 -41.97
C ALA A 56 -8.79 12.82 -41.26
N ALA A 57 -9.75 13.65 -41.69
CA ALA A 57 -10.04 14.93 -41.07
C ALA A 57 -10.58 14.80 -39.63
N ALA A 58 -11.46 13.80 -39.36
CA ALA A 58 -11.98 13.53 -38.03
C ALA A 58 -10.87 13.06 -37.06
N ILE A 59 -9.96 12.23 -37.53
CA ILE A 59 -8.81 11.76 -36.77
C ILE A 59 -7.82 12.89 -36.44
N LEU A 60 -7.55 13.77 -37.42
CA LEU A 60 -6.70 14.94 -37.23
C LEU A 60 -7.31 15.94 -36.25
N HIS A 61 -8.62 16.17 -36.31
CA HIS A 61 -9.32 17.01 -35.35
C HIS A 61 -9.31 16.42 -33.92
N MET A 62 -9.52 15.11 -33.77
CA MET A 62 -9.45 14.43 -32.50
C MET A 62 -8.03 14.50 -31.90
N ARG A 63 -6.97 14.35 -32.71
CA ARG A 63 -5.58 14.53 -32.30
C ARG A 63 -5.29 15.95 -31.81
N TYR A 64 -5.81 16.94 -32.51
CA TYR A 64 -5.63 18.35 -32.16
C TYR A 64 -6.33 18.68 -30.84
N THR A 65 -7.58 18.25 -30.67
CA THR A 65 -8.38 18.53 -29.47
C THR A 65 -7.76 17.83 -28.26
N PHE A 66 -7.37 16.57 -28.40
CA PHE A 66 -6.72 15.80 -27.32
C PHE A 66 -5.37 16.41 -26.92
N ARG A 67 -4.54 16.82 -27.89
CA ARG A 67 -3.27 17.49 -27.64
C ARG A 67 -3.45 18.82 -26.92
N LYS A 68 -4.50 19.54 -27.25
CA LYS A 68 -4.85 20.82 -26.60
C LYS A 68 -5.27 20.58 -25.13
N GLU A 69 -6.17 19.64 -24.89
CA GLU A 69 -6.62 19.27 -23.53
C GLU A 69 -5.47 18.76 -22.66
N MET A 70 -4.52 18.02 -23.26
CA MET A 70 -3.32 17.54 -22.56
C MET A 70 -2.39 18.68 -22.18
N ASN A 71 -2.11 19.61 -23.11
CA ASN A 71 -1.25 20.77 -22.83
C ASN A 71 -1.87 21.69 -21.76
N GLU A 72 -3.20 21.84 -21.72
CA GLU A 72 -3.91 22.62 -20.70
C GLU A 72 -3.79 21.96 -19.31
N ARG A 73 -3.96 20.64 -19.23
CA ARG A 73 -3.77 19.88 -17.97
C ARG A 73 -2.31 19.84 -17.49
N GLU A 74 -1.36 19.71 -18.40
CA GLU A 74 0.06 19.82 -18.06
C GLU A 74 0.39 21.22 -17.53
N ALA A 75 -0.15 22.27 -18.14
CA ALA A 75 0.05 23.65 -17.72
C ALA A 75 -0.57 23.92 -16.32
N GLU A 76 -1.78 23.40 -16.05
CA GLU A 76 -2.42 23.47 -14.72
C GLU A 76 -1.57 22.73 -13.67
N TRP A 77 -1.13 21.52 -13.97
CA TRP A 77 -0.31 20.72 -13.06
C TRP A 77 1.07 21.34 -12.79
N PHE A 78 1.73 21.87 -13.83
CA PHE A 78 2.96 22.65 -13.68
C PHE A 78 2.75 23.93 -12.85
N GLY A 79 1.60 24.57 -12.98
CA GLY A 79 1.20 25.73 -12.18
C GLY A 79 1.01 25.38 -10.69
N GLU A 80 0.34 24.27 -10.39
CA GLU A 80 0.15 23.79 -9.02
C GLU A 80 1.48 23.47 -8.33
N VAL A 81 2.37 22.73 -9.01
CA VAL A 81 3.66 22.30 -8.42
C VAL A 81 4.62 23.48 -8.26
N SER A 82 4.61 24.48 -9.16
CA SER A 82 5.48 25.66 -9.06
C SER A 82 5.10 26.60 -7.90
N ASN A 83 3.83 26.57 -7.45
CA ASN A 83 3.30 27.38 -6.36
C ASN A 83 3.27 26.65 -5.00
N MET A 84 3.72 25.40 -4.93
CA MET A 84 3.76 24.64 -3.67
C MET A 84 4.58 25.35 -2.61
N ILE A 85 4.00 25.51 -1.43
CA ILE A 85 4.76 25.95 -0.25
C ILE A 85 5.76 24.84 0.17
N PRO A 86 6.85 25.18 0.91
CA PRO A 86 7.84 24.19 1.31
C PRO A 86 7.26 22.95 2.00
N TYR A 87 6.28 23.13 2.87
CA TYR A 87 5.63 22.04 3.57
C TYR A 87 4.94 21.03 2.62
N GLU A 88 4.12 21.52 1.70
CA GLU A 88 3.42 20.68 0.72
C GLU A 88 4.41 19.92 -0.17
N ARG A 89 5.49 20.57 -0.55
CA ARG A 89 6.54 19.99 -1.37
C ARG A 89 7.30 18.89 -0.62
N GLN A 90 7.60 19.10 0.66
CA GLN A 90 8.23 18.11 1.52
C GLN A 90 7.32 16.89 1.74
N GLU A 91 6.03 17.08 1.96
CA GLU A 91 5.06 15.97 2.06
C GLU A 91 5.01 15.16 0.76
N ARG A 92 5.05 15.83 -0.40
CA ARG A 92 5.07 15.16 -1.71
C ARG A 92 6.35 14.35 -1.93
N ILE A 93 7.50 14.86 -1.49
CA ILE A 93 8.78 14.11 -1.51
C ILE A 93 8.65 12.84 -0.64
N VAL A 94 8.07 12.97 0.54
CA VAL A 94 7.84 11.85 1.45
C VAL A 94 6.90 10.82 0.82
N GLU A 95 5.79 11.23 0.20
CA GLU A 95 4.88 10.33 -0.52
C GLU A 95 5.57 9.57 -1.66
N CYS A 96 6.44 10.25 -2.43
CA CYS A 96 7.21 9.61 -3.50
C CYS A 96 8.16 8.54 -2.92
N LEU A 97 8.87 8.87 -1.84
CA LEU A 97 9.77 7.94 -1.17
C LEU A 97 9.02 6.78 -0.47
N GLN A 98 7.79 7.00 0.00
CA GLN A 98 6.95 5.92 0.55
C GLN A 98 6.58 4.88 -0.52
N LYS A 99 6.34 5.32 -1.76
CA LYS A 99 5.99 4.42 -2.88
C LYS A 99 7.18 3.64 -3.41
N SER A 100 8.35 4.26 -3.46
CA SER A 100 9.57 3.68 -4.07
C SER A 100 10.54 3.08 -3.05
N GLY A 101 10.39 3.39 -1.75
CA GLY A 101 11.33 3.03 -0.68
C GLY A 101 12.64 3.81 -0.75
N LEU A 102 13.15 4.03 -1.96
CA LEU A 102 14.40 4.72 -2.29
C LEU A 102 14.20 5.45 -3.62
N ALA A 103 14.70 6.69 -3.73
CA ALA A 103 14.71 7.42 -4.99
C ALA A 103 15.97 8.26 -5.17
N ARG A 104 16.40 8.46 -6.40
CA ARG A 104 17.43 9.44 -6.72
C ARG A 104 16.80 10.83 -6.83
N ILE A 105 17.61 11.88 -6.60
CA ILE A 105 17.13 13.27 -6.72
C ILE A 105 16.59 13.55 -8.14
N SER A 106 17.16 12.92 -9.17
CA SER A 106 16.65 13.02 -10.55
C SER A 106 15.27 12.38 -10.76
N GLU A 107 14.98 11.31 -10.05
CA GLU A 107 13.68 10.64 -10.08
C GLU A 107 12.63 11.48 -9.33
N LEU A 108 12.99 12.01 -8.17
CA LEU A 108 12.14 12.95 -7.42
C LEU A 108 11.84 14.22 -8.23
N GLN A 109 12.81 14.70 -9.03
CA GLN A 109 12.56 15.84 -9.92
C GLN A 109 11.55 15.51 -11.03
N GLY A 110 11.55 14.28 -11.53
CA GLY A 110 10.56 13.79 -12.49
C GLY A 110 9.13 13.79 -11.91
N GLU A 111 9.00 13.49 -10.62
CA GLU A 111 7.71 13.46 -9.89
C GLU A 111 7.25 14.85 -9.43
N LEU A 112 8.14 15.84 -9.42
CA LEU A 112 7.90 17.23 -9.01
C LEU A 112 8.36 18.22 -10.11
N PRO A 113 7.75 18.19 -11.30
CA PRO A 113 8.11 19.05 -12.39
C PRO A 113 7.87 20.52 -12.03
N GLY A 114 8.81 21.39 -12.39
CA GLY A 114 8.79 22.81 -12.01
C GLY A 114 9.59 23.11 -10.73
N VAL A 115 9.96 22.11 -9.94
CA VAL A 115 10.85 22.28 -8.78
C VAL A 115 12.30 22.14 -9.22
N SER A 116 13.14 23.13 -8.85
CA SER A 116 14.55 23.08 -9.18
C SER A 116 15.30 22.03 -8.33
N ILE A 117 16.37 21.43 -8.87
CA ILE A 117 17.23 20.50 -8.12
C ILE A 117 17.78 21.15 -6.84
N SER A 118 18.08 22.45 -6.89
CA SER A 118 18.56 23.20 -5.72
C SER A 118 17.49 23.31 -4.63
N THR A 119 16.22 23.49 -5.01
CA THR A 119 15.09 23.51 -4.09
C THR A 119 14.88 22.11 -3.48
N LEU A 120 14.87 21.06 -4.30
CA LEU A 120 14.76 19.68 -3.83
C LEU A 120 15.89 19.32 -2.84
N ARG A 121 17.13 19.71 -3.11
CA ARG A 121 18.25 19.47 -2.18
C ARG A 121 18.06 20.20 -0.86
N ARG A 122 17.50 21.41 -0.86
CA ARG A 122 17.20 22.14 0.38
C ARG A 122 16.11 21.43 1.17
N ASP A 123 15.01 21.07 0.52
CA ASP A 123 13.91 20.35 1.16
C ASP A 123 14.36 19.01 1.73
N LEU A 124 15.17 18.25 0.98
CA LEU A 124 15.73 16.99 1.45
C LEU A 124 16.68 17.19 2.64
N LYS A 125 17.48 18.26 2.67
CA LYS A 125 18.34 18.58 3.80
C LYS A 125 17.53 18.96 5.04
N GLU A 126 16.42 19.66 4.88
CA GLU A 126 15.49 19.96 5.98
C GLU A 126 14.80 18.70 6.48
N LEU A 127 14.34 17.80 5.58
CA LEU A 127 13.80 16.51 5.93
C LEU A 127 14.80 15.59 6.63
N GLU A 128 16.08 15.65 6.23
CA GLU A 128 17.18 14.93 6.91
C GLU A 128 17.45 15.48 8.31
N ALA A 129 17.47 16.80 8.48
CA ALA A 129 17.59 17.43 9.79
C ALA A 129 16.42 17.10 10.72
N LEU A 130 15.23 16.84 10.16
CA LEU A 130 14.05 16.35 10.89
C LEU A 130 14.08 14.82 11.10
N GLY A 131 15.12 14.11 10.63
CA GLY A 131 15.23 12.66 10.72
C GLY A 131 14.23 11.89 9.86
N LYS A 132 13.61 12.53 8.87
CA LYS A 132 12.61 11.92 7.98
C LYS A 132 13.22 11.17 6.78
N VAL A 133 14.37 11.61 6.31
CA VAL A 133 15.09 11.00 5.19
C VAL A 133 16.57 10.83 5.50
N GLU A 134 17.24 9.92 4.81
CA GLU A 134 18.66 9.68 4.88
C GLU A 134 19.26 9.75 3.47
N HIS A 135 20.36 10.51 3.32
CA HIS A 135 21.13 10.54 2.09
C HIS A 135 22.06 9.33 2.02
N LEU A 136 22.00 8.61 0.91
CA LEU A 136 22.89 7.50 0.62
C LEU A 136 24.01 7.93 -0.33
N SER A 137 25.12 7.20 -0.30
CA SER A 137 26.20 7.37 -1.26
C SER A 137 25.67 7.19 -2.70
N GLY A 138 26.05 8.11 -3.61
CA GLY A 138 25.54 8.09 -5.00
C GLY A 138 24.33 8.97 -5.28
N GLY A 139 23.91 9.83 -4.31
CA GLY A 139 22.83 10.82 -4.49
C GLY A 139 21.43 10.23 -4.46
N ALA A 140 21.27 9.04 -3.91
CA ALA A 140 19.97 8.46 -3.58
C ALA A 140 19.53 8.91 -2.18
N VAL A 141 18.23 8.95 -1.97
CA VAL A 141 17.58 9.29 -0.71
C VAL A 141 16.60 8.19 -0.36
N LYS A 142 16.60 7.74 0.89
CA LYS A 142 15.59 6.83 1.43
C LYS A 142 14.88 7.51 2.60
N LEU A 143 13.66 7.06 2.90
CA LEU A 143 13.04 7.40 4.17
C LEU A 143 13.86 6.81 5.31
N VAL A 144 14.16 7.63 6.31
CA VAL A 144 14.59 7.11 7.61
C VAL A 144 13.35 6.50 8.23
N SER A 145 13.42 5.21 8.40
CA SER A 145 12.41 4.31 8.92
C SER A 145 11.29 4.94 9.74
N ALA A 146 10.07 4.69 9.31
CA ALA A 146 8.88 4.51 10.15
C ALA A 146 8.24 5.75 10.82
N VAL A 147 8.45 6.97 10.37
CA VAL A 147 7.66 8.12 10.89
C VAL A 147 6.29 8.22 10.22
N HIS A 148 6.12 7.65 9.03
CA HIS A 148 4.85 7.69 8.30
C HIS A 148 4.26 6.31 8.09
N GLU A 149 3.00 6.19 8.45
CA GLU A 149 2.21 5.00 8.23
C GLU A 149 1.92 4.86 6.72
N VAL A 150 2.59 3.91 6.08
CA VAL A 150 2.33 3.58 4.67
C VAL A 150 0.92 2.99 4.57
N SER A 151 0.10 3.51 3.65
CA SER A 151 -1.27 3.06 3.50
C SER A 151 -1.36 1.54 3.26
N ILE A 152 -2.43 0.92 3.72
CA ILE A 152 -2.64 -0.52 3.54
C ILE A 152 -2.71 -0.91 2.06
N SER A 153 -3.24 -0.05 1.21
CA SER A 153 -3.31 -0.28 -0.24
C SER A 153 -1.91 -0.43 -0.86
N THR A 154 -0.97 0.43 -0.46
CA THR A 154 0.43 0.33 -0.90
C THR A 154 1.10 -0.91 -0.31
N ARG A 155 0.91 -1.18 0.99
CA ARG A 155 1.48 -2.37 1.66
C ARG A 155 0.96 -3.68 1.08
N SER A 156 -0.29 -3.73 0.64
CA SER A 156 -0.88 -4.95 0.03
C SER A 156 -0.23 -5.31 -1.30
N GLY A 157 0.31 -4.34 -2.05
CA GLY A 157 1.04 -4.58 -3.30
C GLY A 157 2.51 -4.97 -3.11
N LEU A 158 3.06 -4.85 -1.89
CA LEU A 158 4.46 -5.15 -1.60
C LEU A 158 4.59 -6.50 -0.89
N HIS A 159 5.64 -7.27 -1.22
CA HIS A 159 5.97 -8.53 -0.54
C HIS A 159 4.80 -9.54 -0.48
N GLY A 160 4.09 -9.72 -1.61
CA GLY A 160 2.92 -10.60 -1.66
C GLY A 160 3.29 -12.06 -1.39
N SER A 161 4.35 -12.56 -2.02
CA SER A 161 4.87 -13.93 -1.86
C SER A 161 5.26 -14.24 -0.41
N GLU A 162 5.96 -13.29 0.22
CA GLU A 162 6.42 -13.41 1.62
C GLU A 162 5.22 -13.46 2.58
N LYS A 163 4.21 -12.63 2.37
CA LYS A 163 2.99 -12.63 3.18
C LYS A 163 2.18 -13.91 3.01
N ASP A 164 2.12 -14.45 1.82
CA ASP A 164 1.45 -15.73 1.56
C ASP A 164 2.17 -16.88 2.27
N GLN A 165 3.50 -16.90 2.29
CA GLN A 165 4.30 -17.88 3.03
C GLN A 165 4.05 -17.75 4.55
N ILE A 166 4.08 -16.53 5.10
CA ILE A 166 3.78 -16.25 6.50
C ILE A 166 2.36 -16.72 6.85
N ALA A 167 1.38 -16.43 6.01
CA ALA A 167 -0.01 -16.84 6.22
C ALA A 167 -0.16 -18.37 6.21
N GLN A 168 0.55 -19.09 5.34
CA GLN A 168 0.54 -20.56 5.31
C GLN A 168 1.17 -21.16 6.58
N VAL A 169 2.24 -20.57 7.10
CA VAL A 169 2.84 -21.01 8.38
C VAL A 169 1.88 -20.75 9.53
N ALA A 170 1.27 -19.56 9.57
CA ALA A 170 0.30 -19.20 10.60
C ALA A 170 -0.93 -20.11 10.59
N LEU A 171 -1.44 -20.47 9.40
CA LEU A 171 -2.58 -21.37 9.24
C LEU A 171 -2.36 -22.74 9.88
N ARG A 172 -1.13 -23.29 9.84
CA ARG A 172 -0.78 -24.59 10.47
C ARG A 172 -0.89 -24.56 11.99
N LEU A 173 -0.89 -23.39 12.60
CA LEU A 173 -1.01 -23.21 14.04
C LEU A 173 -2.46 -23.10 14.52
N VAL A 174 -3.43 -23.00 13.59
CA VAL A 174 -4.85 -22.85 13.89
C VAL A 174 -5.53 -24.21 13.96
N GLU A 175 -6.29 -24.41 15.01
CA GLU A 175 -7.10 -25.62 15.28
C GLU A 175 -8.57 -25.31 15.07
N ASP A 176 -9.36 -26.30 14.66
CA ASP A 176 -10.81 -26.13 14.53
C ASP A 176 -11.42 -25.90 15.92
N GLY A 177 -12.34 -24.95 16.02
CA GLY A 177 -12.92 -24.48 17.27
C GLY A 177 -12.20 -23.31 17.93
N ASP A 178 -11.03 -22.89 17.43
CA ASP A 178 -10.31 -21.75 17.98
C ASP A 178 -11.12 -20.44 17.89
N THR A 179 -11.02 -19.65 18.93
CA THR A 179 -11.41 -18.22 18.94
C THR A 179 -10.17 -17.38 18.67
N LEU A 180 -10.15 -16.74 17.50
CA LEU A 180 -9.00 -16.03 16.96
C LEU A 180 -9.20 -14.52 16.98
N TYR A 181 -8.12 -13.79 17.22
CA TYR A 181 -8.03 -12.39 16.81
C TYR A 181 -7.10 -12.25 15.62
N LEU A 182 -7.57 -11.59 14.58
CA LEU A 182 -6.76 -11.15 13.43
C LEU A 182 -6.70 -9.63 13.39
N ASP A 183 -5.48 -9.12 13.43
CA ASP A 183 -5.26 -7.69 13.34
C ASP A 183 -5.51 -7.15 11.91
N SER A 184 -5.67 -5.85 11.79
CA SER A 184 -5.71 -5.16 10.50
C SER A 184 -4.30 -5.12 9.91
N GLY A 185 -4.17 -5.42 8.64
CA GLY A 185 -2.88 -5.38 7.95
C GLY A 185 -2.76 -6.43 6.85
N SER A 186 -2.00 -6.12 5.80
CA SER A 186 -1.93 -6.94 4.59
C SER A 186 -1.51 -8.39 4.82
N THR A 187 -0.64 -8.67 5.80
CA THR A 187 -0.23 -10.04 6.16
C THR A 187 -1.37 -10.78 6.89
N CYS A 188 -2.05 -10.09 7.82
CA CYS A 188 -3.22 -10.66 8.51
C CYS A 188 -4.40 -10.89 7.55
N THR A 189 -4.60 -9.99 6.58
CA THR A 189 -5.61 -10.16 5.52
C THR A 189 -5.31 -11.38 4.65
N ALA A 190 -4.02 -11.69 4.37
CA ALA A 190 -3.64 -12.92 3.66
C ALA A 190 -4.05 -14.17 4.47
N LEU A 191 -3.80 -14.19 5.78
CA LEU A 191 -4.23 -15.28 6.67
C LEU A 191 -5.75 -15.37 6.76
N LEU A 192 -6.47 -14.23 6.86
CA LEU A 192 -7.93 -14.21 6.92
C LEU A 192 -8.55 -14.97 5.75
N ARG A 193 -8.05 -14.75 4.53
CA ARG A 193 -8.54 -15.44 3.33
C ARG A 193 -8.43 -16.97 3.42
N LEU A 194 -7.38 -17.47 4.05
CA LEU A 194 -7.14 -18.91 4.21
C LEU A 194 -8.02 -19.52 5.33
N LEU A 195 -8.49 -18.69 6.25
CA LEU A 195 -9.30 -19.12 7.39
C LEU A 195 -10.81 -19.15 7.11
N LEU A 196 -11.27 -18.58 6.02
CA LEU A 196 -12.73 -18.48 5.73
C LEU A 196 -13.42 -19.85 5.67
N ASP A 197 -12.71 -20.89 5.22
CA ASP A 197 -13.25 -22.25 5.10
C ASP A 197 -13.01 -23.14 6.35
N ARG A 198 -12.41 -22.57 7.42
CA ARG A 198 -12.12 -23.28 8.66
C ARG A 198 -13.28 -23.12 9.65
N ASP A 199 -13.42 -24.08 10.55
CA ASP A 199 -14.38 -24.05 11.65
C ASP A 199 -13.80 -23.27 12.83
N VAL A 200 -13.79 -21.94 12.76
CA VAL A 200 -13.20 -21.03 13.75
C VAL A 200 -14.07 -19.79 13.93
N THR A 201 -13.93 -19.13 15.09
CA THR A 201 -14.49 -17.81 15.34
C THR A 201 -13.39 -16.76 15.21
N ILE A 202 -13.56 -15.80 14.32
CA ILE A 202 -12.56 -14.77 14.01
C ILE A 202 -13.09 -13.39 14.42
N TYR A 203 -12.41 -12.76 15.35
CA TYR A 203 -12.56 -11.33 15.66
C TYR A 203 -11.49 -10.54 14.92
N THR A 204 -11.89 -9.46 14.26
CA THR A 204 -10.94 -8.60 13.56
C THR A 204 -11.35 -7.15 13.64
N THR A 205 -10.36 -6.26 13.58
CA THR A 205 -10.56 -4.81 13.41
C THR A 205 -10.28 -4.36 11.96
N ASP A 206 -10.05 -5.30 11.05
CA ASP A 206 -9.82 -5.01 9.62
C ASP A 206 -11.16 -4.66 8.95
N ALA A 207 -11.33 -3.39 8.56
CA ALA A 207 -12.53 -2.95 7.85
C ALA A 207 -12.69 -3.60 6.47
N SER A 208 -11.60 -4.09 5.86
CA SER A 208 -11.68 -4.81 4.58
C SER A 208 -12.42 -6.14 4.69
N ALA A 209 -12.50 -6.70 5.89
CA ALA A 209 -13.29 -7.91 6.17
C ALA A 209 -14.79 -7.72 5.86
N CYS A 210 -15.32 -6.49 5.98
CA CYS A 210 -16.71 -6.17 5.62
C CYS A 210 -16.99 -6.31 4.11
N LEU A 211 -15.97 -6.38 3.27
CA LEU A 211 -16.12 -6.51 1.82
C LEU A 211 -16.11 -7.97 1.33
N ILE A 212 -15.88 -8.92 2.23
CA ILE A 212 -15.90 -10.35 1.89
C ILE A 212 -17.34 -10.77 1.57
N LYS A 213 -17.53 -11.30 0.36
CA LYS A 213 -18.85 -11.73 -0.15
C LYS A 213 -18.95 -13.24 -0.42
N SER A 214 -17.92 -14.00 -0.06
CA SER A 214 -17.92 -15.46 -0.22
C SER A 214 -18.71 -16.14 0.90
N GLU A 215 -19.25 -17.31 0.61
CA GLU A 215 -19.69 -18.24 1.65
C GLU A 215 -18.48 -18.61 2.52
N MET A 216 -18.69 -18.74 3.81
CA MET A 216 -17.61 -19.04 4.76
C MET A 216 -18.12 -20.00 5.85
N ARG A 217 -17.24 -20.87 6.33
CA ARG A 217 -17.51 -21.69 7.51
C ARG A 217 -17.13 -20.95 8.80
N ALA A 218 -16.11 -20.11 8.72
CA ALA A 218 -15.68 -19.28 9.84
C ALA A 218 -16.78 -18.29 10.26
N GLN A 219 -16.95 -18.14 11.56
CA GLN A 219 -17.74 -17.05 12.11
C GLN A 219 -16.86 -15.79 12.14
N LEU A 220 -17.13 -14.83 11.27
CA LEU A 220 -16.36 -13.59 11.17
C LEU A 220 -17.08 -12.44 11.87
N ILE A 221 -16.42 -11.85 12.87
CA ILE A 221 -16.94 -10.75 13.69
C ILE A 221 -16.00 -9.56 13.54
N VAL A 222 -16.52 -8.47 12.98
CA VAL A 222 -15.78 -7.22 12.85
C VAL A 222 -16.03 -6.35 14.07
N VAL A 223 -14.98 -6.08 14.83
CA VAL A 223 -15.01 -5.18 15.99
C VAL A 223 -14.94 -3.75 15.48
N GLY A 224 -16.04 -3.02 15.60
CA GLY A 224 -16.19 -1.64 15.15
C GLY A 224 -15.52 -0.62 16.05
N GLY A 225 -15.59 0.65 15.65
CA GLY A 225 -15.01 1.80 16.35
C GLY A 225 -14.78 2.97 15.42
N GLU A 226 -13.77 3.78 15.70
CA GLU A 226 -13.33 4.86 14.82
C GLU A 226 -12.61 4.29 13.62
N PHE A 227 -13.01 4.71 12.41
CA PHE A 227 -12.39 4.22 11.18
C PHE A 227 -11.10 4.97 10.86
N ASN A 228 -9.99 4.25 10.85
CA ASN A 228 -8.71 4.72 10.34
C ASN A 228 -8.57 4.32 8.87
N TYR A 229 -8.70 5.28 7.96
CA TYR A 229 -8.63 5.05 6.51
C TYR A 229 -7.23 4.65 6.02
N VAL A 230 -6.16 5.07 6.72
CA VAL A 230 -4.78 4.74 6.33
C VAL A 230 -4.51 3.24 6.44
N ASN A 231 -4.98 2.63 7.53
CA ASN A 231 -4.82 1.20 7.80
C ASN A 231 -6.03 0.36 7.42
N SER A 232 -7.13 0.99 6.99
CA SER A 232 -8.42 0.33 6.82
C SER A 232 -8.82 -0.46 8.08
N SER A 233 -8.68 0.16 9.25
CA SER A 233 -8.91 -0.49 10.53
C SER A 233 -9.88 0.28 11.41
N PHE A 234 -10.55 -0.43 12.31
CA PHE A 234 -11.28 0.17 13.41
C PHE A 234 -10.38 0.30 14.64
N CYS A 235 -10.49 1.42 15.34
CA CYS A 235 -9.67 1.75 16.49
C CYS A 235 -10.42 2.69 17.46
N GLY A 236 -9.70 3.21 18.45
CA GLY A 236 -10.24 4.17 19.45
C GLY A 236 -10.88 3.50 20.66
N SER A 237 -11.39 4.32 21.55
CA SER A 237 -11.85 3.90 22.89
C SER A 237 -12.97 2.85 22.85
N MET A 238 -13.87 2.94 21.87
CA MET A 238 -14.95 1.95 21.69
C MET A 238 -14.36 0.57 21.33
N THR A 239 -13.45 0.51 20.36
CA THR A 239 -12.77 -0.72 19.97
C THR A 239 -12.01 -1.32 21.16
N GLU A 240 -11.24 -0.51 21.87
CA GLU A 240 -10.50 -0.94 23.05
C GLU A 240 -11.40 -1.50 24.14
N SER A 241 -12.53 -0.84 24.43
CA SER A 241 -13.49 -1.29 25.43
C SER A 241 -14.05 -2.67 25.10
N ILE A 242 -14.38 -2.92 23.83
CA ILE A 242 -14.87 -4.23 23.38
C ILE A 242 -13.76 -5.28 23.50
N LEU A 243 -12.53 -4.97 23.03
CA LEU A 243 -11.41 -5.93 23.05
C LEU A 243 -10.97 -6.30 24.46
N ARG A 244 -11.17 -5.43 25.48
CA ARG A 244 -10.86 -5.74 26.90
C ARG A 244 -11.73 -6.84 27.48
N GLU A 245 -12.95 -7.01 26.95
CA GLU A 245 -13.92 -8.03 27.42
C GLU A 245 -13.81 -9.35 26.64
N LEU A 246 -12.95 -9.42 25.61
CA LEU A 246 -12.77 -10.59 24.77
C LEU A 246 -11.47 -11.33 25.09
N TYR A 247 -11.52 -12.64 25.06
CA TYR A 247 -10.36 -13.52 25.24
C TYR A 247 -10.21 -14.42 24.02
N PHE A 248 -8.97 -14.66 23.62
CA PHE A 248 -8.64 -15.37 22.40
C PHE A 248 -7.73 -16.57 22.66
N ASP A 249 -7.98 -17.69 21.98
CA ASP A 249 -7.04 -18.83 22.00
C ASP A 249 -5.74 -18.42 21.32
N LYS A 250 -5.84 -17.73 20.19
CA LYS A 250 -4.68 -17.26 19.43
C LYS A 250 -4.93 -15.87 18.85
N ALA A 251 -3.93 -15.00 18.93
CA ALA A 251 -3.94 -13.72 18.24
C ALA A 251 -2.83 -13.67 17.20
N PHE A 252 -3.17 -13.16 16.02
CA PHE A 252 -2.24 -12.87 14.94
C PHE A 252 -2.17 -11.37 14.75
N ILE A 253 -1.03 -10.79 15.11
CA ILE A 253 -0.84 -9.33 15.23
C ILE A 253 0.13 -8.86 14.16
N GLY A 254 -0.33 -7.93 13.31
CA GLY A 254 0.52 -7.27 12.33
C GLY A 254 1.37 -6.18 12.97
N VAL A 255 2.56 -5.91 12.39
CA VAL A 255 3.49 -4.90 12.92
C VAL A 255 4.13 -4.10 11.79
N ASN A 256 4.68 -2.93 12.14
CA ASN A 256 5.36 -2.06 11.19
C ASN A 256 6.89 -2.18 11.29
N ALA A 257 7.41 -2.52 12.47
CA ALA A 257 8.84 -2.64 12.73
C ALA A 257 9.11 -3.57 13.91
N ILE A 258 10.25 -4.23 13.89
CA ILE A 258 10.81 -5.01 15.00
C ILE A 258 12.25 -4.55 15.22
N ASP A 259 12.52 -4.09 16.42
CA ASP A 259 13.85 -3.63 16.88
C ASP A 259 14.25 -4.46 18.10
N GLU A 260 15.47 -4.98 18.11
CA GLU A 260 15.95 -5.91 19.14
C GLU A 260 15.90 -5.33 20.56
N ASP A 261 16.15 -4.03 20.68
CA ASP A 261 16.20 -3.35 21.98
C ASP A 261 14.81 -2.81 22.39
N ARG A 262 14.00 -2.38 21.39
CA ARG A 262 12.73 -1.70 21.62
C ARG A 262 11.53 -2.62 21.53
N GLY A 263 11.65 -3.77 20.86
CA GLY A 263 10.57 -4.75 20.71
C GLY A 263 9.70 -4.52 19.49
N ILE A 264 8.42 -4.82 19.62
CA ILE A 264 7.42 -4.75 18.57
C ILE A 264 6.85 -3.34 18.48
N MET A 265 6.90 -2.73 17.29
CA MET A 265 6.66 -1.32 17.12
C MET A 265 5.67 -0.98 16.02
N THR A 266 5.00 0.17 16.16
CA THR A 266 4.04 0.74 15.21
C THR A 266 4.14 2.27 15.22
N PRO A 267 3.78 2.98 14.15
CA PRO A 267 3.79 4.45 14.16
C PRO A 267 2.64 5.06 14.98
N SER A 268 1.56 4.33 15.20
CA SER A 268 0.32 4.83 15.81
C SER A 268 0.18 4.40 17.26
N TYR A 269 -0.01 5.38 18.17
CA TYR A 269 -0.28 5.09 19.58
C TYR A 269 -1.59 4.33 19.77
N VAL A 270 -2.61 4.66 18.98
CA VAL A 270 -3.94 4.01 19.04
C VAL A 270 -3.84 2.54 18.60
N GLU A 271 -3.09 2.27 17.54
CA GLU A 271 -2.80 0.91 17.10
C GLU A 271 -1.99 0.13 18.15
N ALA A 272 -1.00 0.78 18.77
CA ALA A 272 -0.22 0.17 19.83
C ALA A 272 -1.09 -0.21 21.05
N ALA A 273 -2.01 0.65 21.45
CA ALA A 273 -2.92 0.38 22.56
C ALA A 273 -3.79 -0.85 22.29
N LYS A 274 -4.40 -0.92 21.11
CA LYS A 274 -5.18 -2.08 20.66
C LYS A 274 -4.37 -3.38 20.69
N LYS A 275 -3.16 -3.35 20.14
CA LYS A 275 -2.27 -4.52 20.09
C LYS A 275 -1.86 -5.02 21.48
N ARG A 276 -1.66 -4.13 22.46
CA ARG A 276 -1.39 -4.51 23.87
C ARG A 276 -2.55 -5.27 24.47
N ILE A 277 -3.77 -4.74 24.35
CA ILE A 277 -4.98 -5.37 24.87
C ILE A 277 -5.13 -6.78 24.29
N VAL A 278 -5.03 -6.91 23.00
CA VAL A 278 -5.15 -8.21 22.32
C VAL A 278 -4.08 -9.19 22.76
N ARG A 279 -2.82 -8.74 22.83
CA ARG A 279 -1.72 -9.59 23.32
C ARG A 279 -1.97 -10.08 24.75
N GLU A 280 -2.45 -9.22 25.64
CA GLU A 280 -2.74 -9.54 27.05
C GLU A 280 -3.91 -10.51 27.19
N ASN A 281 -4.91 -10.38 26.31
CA ASN A 281 -6.13 -11.20 26.33
C ASN A 281 -6.03 -12.49 25.47
N SER A 282 -4.84 -12.88 25.05
CA SER A 282 -4.64 -14.07 24.21
C SER A 282 -3.80 -15.12 24.90
N ASN A 283 -4.21 -16.40 24.81
CA ASN A 283 -3.45 -17.52 25.33
C ASN A 283 -2.11 -17.68 24.58
N LYS A 284 -2.12 -17.44 23.25
CA LYS A 284 -0.92 -17.43 22.40
C LYS A 284 -0.98 -16.22 21.47
N ALA A 285 0.08 -15.43 21.44
CA ALA A 285 0.20 -14.29 20.54
C ALA A 285 1.31 -14.52 19.51
N TYR A 286 0.96 -14.34 18.24
CA TYR A 286 1.86 -14.46 17.09
C TYR A 286 1.97 -13.12 16.38
N VAL A 287 3.19 -12.68 16.14
CA VAL A 287 3.50 -11.49 15.36
C VAL A 287 3.74 -11.90 13.92
N LEU A 288 2.93 -11.43 12.98
CA LEU A 288 3.11 -11.68 11.56
C LEU A 288 3.94 -10.54 10.94
N CYS A 289 5.11 -10.88 10.42
CA CYS A 289 6.09 -9.89 9.99
C CYS A 289 6.92 -10.40 8.81
N ASP A 290 6.93 -9.69 7.69
CA ASP A 290 7.92 -9.94 6.65
C ASP A 290 9.30 -9.40 7.08
N SER A 291 10.39 -10.02 6.62
CA SER A 291 11.77 -9.71 7.05
C SER A 291 12.20 -8.27 6.78
N SER A 292 11.53 -7.56 5.88
CA SER A 292 11.80 -6.14 5.64
C SER A 292 11.51 -5.23 6.85
N LYS A 293 10.82 -5.77 7.86
CA LYS A 293 10.50 -5.07 9.12
C LYS A 293 11.52 -5.33 10.23
N PHE A 294 12.43 -6.28 10.04
CA PHE A 294 13.49 -6.58 11.01
C PHE A 294 14.50 -5.44 11.06
N HIS A 295 15.08 -5.21 12.23
CA HIS A 295 16.08 -4.16 12.47
C HIS A 295 15.57 -2.75 12.14
N GLN A 296 14.25 -2.59 12.15
CA GLN A 296 13.58 -1.32 11.93
C GLN A 296 12.93 -0.86 13.23
N PHE A 297 12.84 0.44 13.42
CA PHE A 297 12.14 1.01 14.56
C PHE A 297 11.03 1.95 14.11
N SER A 298 10.07 2.17 14.99
CA SER A 298 8.95 3.10 14.79
C SER A 298 8.77 3.95 16.05
N ASN A 299 7.83 4.89 16.01
CA ASN A 299 7.71 5.88 17.08
C ASN A 299 7.10 5.33 18.37
N VAL A 300 6.31 4.26 18.28
CA VAL A 300 5.56 3.75 19.42
C VAL A 300 5.84 2.26 19.62
N ARG A 301 6.30 1.90 20.82
CA ARG A 301 6.40 0.52 21.24
C ARG A 301 5.01 -0.03 21.55
N ALA A 302 4.61 -1.08 20.85
CA ALA A 302 3.40 -1.82 21.19
C ALA A 302 3.65 -2.69 22.42
N PHE A 303 4.63 -3.61 22.37
CA PHE A 303 5.03 -4.49 23.48
C PHE A 303 6.44 -5.03 23.24
N GLY A 304 6.98 -5.76 24.24
CA GLY A 304 8.26 -6.46 24.13
C GLY A 304 8.10 -7.86 23.50
N PHE A 305 9.12 -8.69 23.65
CA PHE A 305 9.15 -10.03 23.09
C PHE A 305 8.53 -11.09 24.00
N ASP A 306 8.27 -10.76 25.27
CA ASP A 306 7.77 -11.72 26.24
C ASP A 306 6.41 -12.28 25.85
N GLY A 307 6.31 -13.62 25.81
CA GLY A 307 5.06 -14.33 25.56
C GLY A 307 4.53 -14.21 24.12
N VAL A 308 5.38 -13.84 23.16
CA VAL A 308 5.03 -13.81 21.74
C VAL A 308 5.97 -14.67 20.92
N ALA A 309 5.49 -15.22 19.80
CA ALA A 309 6.32 -15.80 18.76
C ALA A 309 6.19 -14.97 17.47
N ILE A 310 7.26 -14.89 16.71
CA ILE A 310 7.28 -14.16 15.43
C ILE A 310 7.18 -15.18 14.31
N ILE A 311 6.30 -14.94 13.34
CA ILE A 311 6.19 -15.73 12.12
C ILE A 311 6.68 -14.86 10.97
N ALA A 312 7.72 -15.33 10.27
CA ALA A 312 8.33 -14.66 9.14
C ALA A 312 8.65 -15.65 8.00
N GLU A 313 8.86 -15.13 6.80
CA GLU A 313 9.24 -15.95 5.65
C GLU A 313 10.71 -16.38 5.67
N SER A 314 11.55 -15.66 6.41
CA SER A 314 12.99 -15.94 6.48
C SER A 314 13.49 -15.94 7.92
N TYR A 315 14.57 -16.69 8.16
CA TYR A 315 15.24 -16.77 9.45
C TYR A 315 16.20 -15.58 9.64
N ASP A 316 16.19 -15.02 10.84
CA ASP A 316 17.15 -14.00 11.28
C ASP A 316 17.66 -14.35 12.68
N GLU A 317 18.98 -14.42 12.82
CA GLU A 317 19.63 -14.88 14.05
C GLU A 317 19.41 -13.92 15.23
N LYS A 318 19.45 -12.62 15.00
CA LYS A 318 19.27 -11.63 16.07
C LYS A 318 17.83 -11.59 16.57
N ILE A 319 16.88 -11.67 15.65
CA ILE A 319 15.46 -11.74 16.02
C ILE A 319 15.16 -13.05 16.72
N ALA A 320 15.76 -14.18 16.31
CA ALA A 320 15.61 -15.48 16.96
C ALA A 320 16.20 -15.52 18.39
N GLN A 321 17.17 -14.66 18.71
CA GLN A 321 17.66 -14.46 20.07
C GLN A 321 16.67 -13.68 20.97
N CYS A 322 15.84 -12.83 20.38
CA CYS A 322 14.88 -12.02 21.12
C CYS A 322 13.54 -12.74 21.37
N ALA A 323 13.08 -13.54 20.40
CA ALA A 323 11.81 -14.26 20.47
C ALA A 323 11.86 -15.57 19.70
N ARG A 324 10.91 -16.48 19.96
CA ARG A 324 10.72 -17.66 19.12
C ARG A 324 10.36 -17.24 17.71
N LEU A 325 11.26 -17.47 16.75
CA LEU A 325 11.04 -17.22 15.32
C LEU A 325 10.58 -18.51 14.64
N ILE A 326 9.46 -18.45 13.96
CA ILE A 326 8.84 -19.55 13.20
C ILE A 326 8.90 -19.18 11.72
N THR A 327 9.53 -20.03 10.91
CA THR A 327 9.69 -19.83 9.47
C THR A 327 9.11 -21.00 8.69
N PRO A 328 8.84 -20.88 7.39
CA PRO A 328 8.58 -22.03 6.55
C PRO A 328 9.73 -23.04 6.70
N GLU A 329 9.38 -24.30 6.84
CA GLU A 329 10.39 -25.36 6.79
C GLU A 329 10.95 -25.41 5.35
N VAL A 330 12.28 -25.38 5.21
CA VAL A 330 13.00 -25.58 3.94
C VAL A 330 12.98 -27.06 3.59
#